data_872a42c569bde12cbc1558a6cd75d3d1
#
_entry.id   872a42c569bde12cbc1558a6cd75d3d1
#
_cell.length_a   1.000
_cell.length_b   1.000
_cell.length_c   1.000
_cell.angle_alpha   90.00
_cell.angle_beta   90.00
_cell.angle_gamma   90.00
#
_symmetry.space_group_name_H-M   'P 1'
#
loop_
_entity.id
_entity.type
_entity.pdbx_description
1 polymer ?
#
loop_
_entity_poly.entity_id
_entity_poly.type
_entity_poly.pdbx_seq_one_letter_code
_entity_poly.pdbx_strand_id
1 'polypeptide(L)'
;MTGLPLIVTRADPGGAATVARALEMGLDAHAMPLFAARALPWSPPDPSAFDALLLTSAQAARLAGAGLACLAALPVHAVGEATARAARAAGLRVATTGPGTAQGLFDALASRGGERILWLCGRERTAFDARGADLVPLPVYAADPVDPPPGWAALIAAPAVVMAHSARGARRIADLAGAARKHLTLLAISVKAASAAGPGWGDVCISEQPDDAAMLAQAHALCHKEE
;
A
#
# COMPACT_ATOMS: atom_id res chain seq x y z
N MET A 1 13.13 -17.63 24.30
CA MET A 1 14.02 -16.87 23.38
C MET A 1 13.17 -15.82 22.69
N THR A 2 13.49 -14.54 22.85
CA THR A 2 12.78 -13.46 22.16
C THR A 2 13.21 -13.49 20.70
N GLY A 3 12.27 -13.69 19.80
CA GLY A 3 12.53 -13.63 18.35
C GLY A 3 13.02 -12.25 17.91
N LEU A 4 13.43 -12.12 16.63
CA LEU A 4 13.83 -10.83 16.07
C LEU A 4 12.63 -9.88 16.00
N PRO A 5 12.78 -8.57 16.33
CA PRO A 5 11.71 -7.61 16.17
C PRO A 5 11.35 -7.42 14.69
N LEU A 6 10.04 -7.25 14.42
CA LEU A 6 9.49 -6.97 13.11
C LEU A 6 9.16 -5.48 12.98
N ILE A 7 9.77 -4.79 12.02
CA ILE A 7 9.58 -3.36 11.77
C ILE A 7 8.66 -3.17 10.56
N VAL A 8 7.46 -2.62 10.79
CA VAL A 8 6.44 -2.36 9.77
C VAL A 8 6.48 -0.88 9.38
N THR A 9 6.86 -0.57 8.12
CA THR A 9 7.16 0.82 7.70
C THR A 9 6.09 1.46 6.83
N ARG A 10 5.03 0.71 6.47
CA ARG A 10 3.96 1.24 5.61
C ARG A 10 3.08 2.25 6.35
N ALA A 11 2.52 3.19 5.58
CA ALA A 11 1.59 4.19 6.11
C ALA A 11 0.28 3.59 6.62
N ASP A 12 -0.30 4.24 7.61
CA ASP A 12 -1.62 3.90 8.12
C ASP A 12 -2.74 4.19 7.09
N PRO A 13 -3.87 3.45 7.24
CA PRO A 13 -4.20 2.46 8.26
C PRO A 13 -3.65 1.06 7.94
N GLY A 14 -2.95 0.89 6.81
CA GLY A 14 -2.39 -0.39 6.42
C GLY A 14 -1.29 -0.85 7.37
N GLY A 15 -0.46 0.07 7.86
CA GLY A 15 0.59 -0.20 8.84
C GLY A 15 0.05 -0.77 10.14
N ALA A 16 -0.91 -0.07 10.74
CA ALA A 16 -1.59 -0.51 11.96
C ALA A 16 -2.26 -1.89 11.81
N ALA A 17 -2.91 -2.15 10.66
CA ALA A 17 -3.53 -3.44 10.40
C ALA A 17 -2.50 -4.58 10.23
N THR A 18 -1.34 -4.32 9.64
CA THR A 18 -0.24 -5.28 9.54
C THR A 18 0.33 -5.60 10.91
N VAL A 19 0.59 -4.55 11.74
CA VAL A 19 1.10 -4.73 13.11
C VAL A 19 0.12 -5.53 13.97
N ALA A 20 -1.18 -5.20 13.92
CA ALA A 20 -2.19 -5.94 14.69
C ALA A 20 -2.16 -7.45 14.36
N ARG A 21 -2.13 -7.82 13.08
CA ARG A 21 -2.03 -9.22 12.66
C ARG A 21 -0.71 -9.88 13.06
N ALA A 22 0.40 -9.15 12.98
CA ALA A 22 1.69 -9.66 13.43
C ALA A 22 1.70 -9.98 14.93
N LEU A 23 1.11 -9.10 15.76
CA LEU A 23 0.97 -9.31 17.20
C LEU A 23 0.05 -10.52 17.50
N GLU A 24 -1.04 -10.70 16.75
CA GLU A 24 -1.91 -11.90 16.85
C GLU A 24 -1.16 -13.19 16.51
N MET A 25 -0.14 -13.13 15.65
CA MET A 25 0.75 -14.24 15.32
C MET A 25 1.90 -14.43 16.34
N GLY A 26 1.97 -13.63 17.41
CA GLY A 26 3.00 -13.72 18.44
C GLY A 26 4.33 -13.04 18.06
N LEU A 27 4.37 -12.22 17.01
CA LEU A 27 5.56 -11.47 16.62
C LEU A 27 5.73 -10.20 17.46
N ASP A 28 6.98 -9.84 17.78
CA ASP A 28 7.34 -8.53 18.37
C ASP A 28 7.33 -7.46 17.27
N ALA A 29 6.14 -6.92 16.95
CA ALA A 29 5.93 -6.06 15.80
C ALA A 29 5.80 -4.57 16.19
N HIS A 30 6.55 -3.72 15.49
CA HIS A 30 6.63 -2.29 15.73
C HIS A 30 6.15 -1.47 14.53
N ALA A 31 5.19 -0.55 14.76
CA ALA A 31 4.72 0.40 13.75
C ALA A 31 5.73 1.55 13.60
N MET A 32 6.41 1.61 12.47
CA MET A 32 7.39 2.65 12.12
C MET A 32 7.04 3.26 10.76
N PRO A 33 5.88 3.93 10.59
CA PRO A 33 5.47 4.47 9.30
C PRO A 33 6.45 5.54 8.82
N LEU A 34 6.96 5.38 7.59
CA LEU A 34 7.90 6.29 6.95
C LEU A 34 7.23 7.20 5.91
N PHE A 35 5.92 7.07 5.76
CA PHE A 35 5.07 7.90 4.93
C PHE A 35 3.76 8.18 5.64
N ALA A 36 3.21 9.39 5.43
CA ALA A 36 1.87 9.74 5.84
C ALA A 36 1.03 10.11 4.61
N ALA A 37 -0.20 9.61 4.56
CA ALA A 37 -1.15 9.98 3.54
C ALA A 37 -1.82 11.30 3.91
N ARG A 38 -1.90 12.25 2.96
CA ARG A 38 -2.62 13.52 3.13
C ARG A 38 -3.52 13.80 1.94
N ALA A 39 -4.61 14.50 2.20
CA ALA A 39 -5.48 15.01 1.15
C ALA A 39 -4.74 16.02 0.25
N LEU A 40 -5.07 16.00 -1.02
CA LEU A 40 -4.68 17.05 -1.97
C LEU A 40 -5.90 17.93 -2.27
N PRO A 41 -5.71 19.22 -2.56
CA PRO A 41 -6.77 20.04 -3.13
C PRO A 41 -7.14 19.52 -4.51
N TRP A 42 -8.43 19.36 -4.78
CA TRP A 42 -8.98 18.95 -6.06
C TRP A 42 -10.39 19.52 -6.22
N SER A 43 -10.89 19.57 -7.44
CA SER A 43 -12.26 19.95 -7.75
C SER A 43 -12.96 18.81 -8.45
N PRO A 44 -14.17 18.42 -8.03
CA PRO A 44 -14.93 17.37 -8.70
C PRO A 44 -15.28 17.81 -10.13
N PRO A 45 -14.96 16.98 -11.13
CA PRO A 45 -15.41 17.22 -12.50
C PRO A 45 -16.91 16.93 -12.62
N ASP A 46 -17.51 17.31 -13.71
CA ASP A 46 -18.90 16.95 -14.03
C ASP A 46 -19.03 15.42 -14.11
N PRO A 47 -19.84 14.77 -13.23
CA PRO A 47 -19.99 13.33 -13.26
C PRO A 47 -20.61 12.81 -14.55
N SER A 48 -21.39 13.62 -15.28
CA SER A 48 -22.00 13.20 -16.55
C SER A 48 -20.98 12.94 -17.68
N ALA A 49 -19.74 13.39 -17.51
CA ALA A 49 -18.63 13.13 -18.43
C ALA A 49 -17.98 11.74 -18.26
N PHE A 50 -18.47 10.91 -17.31
CA PHE A 50 -17.86 9.62 -16.97
C PHE A 50 -18.91 8.53 -16.81
N ASP A 51 -18.54 7.31 -17.18
CA ASP A 51 -19.39 6.11 -17.03
C ASP A 51 -19.22 5.46 -15.65
N ALA A 52 -18.05 5.61 -15.04
CA ALA A 52 -17.73 4.99 -13.76
C ALA A 52 -16.62 5.75 -12.99
N LEU A 53 -16.49 5.40 -11.72
CA LEU A 53 -15.43 5.85 -10.82
C LEU A 53 -14.52 4.66 -10.46
N LEU A 54 -13.21 4.80 -10.65
CA LEU A 54 -12.21 3.83 -10.24
C LEU A 54 -11.53 4.26 -8.94
N LEU A 55 -11.48 3.34 -7.98
CA LEU A 55 -10.71 3.50 -6.75
C LEU A 55 -9.68 2.37 -6.64
N THR A 56 -8.39 2.70 -6.74
CA THR A 56 -7.27 1.75 -6.59
C THR A 56 -6.69 1.75 -5.17
N SER A 57 -7.26 2.54 -4.26
CA SER A 57 -6.84 2.59 -2.86
C SER A 57 -7.99 3.10 -1.98
N ALA A 58 -8.14 2.53 -0.80
CA ALA A 58 -9.04 3.03 0.23
C ALA A 58 -8.72 4.48 0.66
N GLN A 59 -7.48 4.94 0.50
CA GLN A 59 -7.08 6.31 0.81
C GLN A 59 -7.77 7.33 -0.09
N ALA A 60 -8.05 6.99 -1.35
CA ALA A 60 -8.79 7.89 -2.24
C ALA A 60 -10.19 8.19 -1.68
N ALA A 61 -10.93 7.18 -1.24
CA ALA A 61 -12.25 7.39 -0.62
C ALA A 61 -12.18 8.16 0.72
N ARG A 62 -11.16 7.89 1.54
CA ARG A 62 -11.01 8.51 2.87
C ARG A 62 -10.57 9.96 2.82
N LEU A 63 -9.74 10.34 1.83
CA LEU A 63 -9.06 11.63 1.76
C LEU A 63 -9.62 12.57 0.69
N ALA A 64 -10.54 12.11 -0.15
CA ALA A 64 -11.17 12.96 -1.17
C ALA A 64 -12.04 14.09 -0.58
N GLY A 65 -12.50 13.97 0.68
CA GLY A 65 -13.30 15.00 1.32
C GLY A 65 -14.69 15.18 0.72
N ALA A 66 -15.30 16.35 0.96
CA ALA A 66 -16.70 16.63 0.60
C ALA A 66 -16.99 16.57 -0.92
N GLY A 67 -15.99 16.87 -1.76
CA GLY A 67 -16.13 16.77 -3.22
C GLY A 67 -16.52 15.38 -3.74
N LEU A 68 -16.29 14.33 -2.94
CA LEU A 68 -16.66 12.96 -3.30
C LEU A 68 -18.18 12.77 -3.45
N ALA A 69 -18.99 13.52 -2.70
CA ALA A 69 -20.44 13.45 -2.79
C ALA A 69 -20.97 13.86 -4.18
N CYS A 70 -20.28 14.75 -4.90
CA CYS A 70 -20.64 15.13 -6.27
C CYS A 70 -20.52 13.97 -7.26
N LEU A 71 -19.74 12.93 -6.92
CA LEU A 71 -19.50 11.76 -7.76
C LEU A 71 -20.33 10.53 -7.33
N ALA A 72 -21.23 10.67 -6.34
CA ALA A 72 -21.99 9.55 -5.77
C ALA A 72 -22.93 8.84 -6.76
N ALA A 73 -23.31 9.50 -7.86
CA ALA A 73 -24.11 8.91 -8.93
C ALA A 73 -23.33 7.86 -9.75
N LEU A 74 -22.00 7.97 -9.80
CA LEU A 74 -21.17 7.07 -10.60
C LEU A 74 -21.05 5.69 -9.94
N PRO A 75 -21.18 4.59 -10.72
CA PRO A 75 -20.86 3.26 -10.23
C PRO A 75 -19.35 3.15 -9.94
N VAL A 76 -19.00 2.56 -8.78
CA VAL A 76 -17.60 2.46 -8.35
C VAL A 76 -17.04 1.08 -8.64
N HIS A 77 -15.88 1.05 -9.30
CA HIS A 77 -15.01 -0.10 -9.41
C HIS A 77 -13.90 0.02 -8.35
N ALA A 78 -13.91 -0.85 -7.36
CA ALA A 78 -12.91 -0.89 -6.29
C ALA A 78 -11.94 -2.05 -6.51
N VAL A 79 -10.63 -1.81 -6.38
CA VAL A 79 -9.62 -2.85 -6.67
C VAL A 79 -9.68 -4.04 -5.72
N GLY A 80 -10.26 -3.90 -4.53
CA GLY A 80 -10.38 -4.95 -3.52
C GLY A 80 -11.28 -4.55 -2.37
N GLU A 81 -11.55 -5.50 -1.47
CA GLU A 81 -12.56 -5.36 -0.43
C GLU A 81 -12.29 -4.20 0.56
N ALA A 82 -11.03 -3.96 0.92
CA ALA A 82 -10.69 -2.82 1.80
C ALA A 82 -11.03 -1.47 1.14
N THR A 83 -10.86 -1.36 -0.17
CA THR A 83 -11.23 -0.17 -0.96
C THR A 83 -12.74 -0.07 -1.11
N ALA A 84 -13.43 -1.18 -1.37
CA ALA A 84 -14.88 -1.25 -1.47
C ALA A 84 -15.56 -0.83 -0.16
N ARG A 85 -15.08 -1.32 0.99
CA ARG A 85 -15.59 -0.88 2.32
C ARG A 85 -15.40 0.61 2.55
N ALA A 86 -14.24 1.17 2.20
CA ALA A 86 -14.00 2.60 2.34
C ALA A 86 -14.91 3.43 1.42
N ALA A 87 -15.17 2.96 0.19
CA ALA A 87 -16.09 3.60 -0.74
C ALA A 87 -17.53 3.60 -0.22
N ARG A 88 -18.03 2.45 0.27
CA ARG A 88 -19.37 2.34 0.88
C ARG A 88 -19.51 3.23 2.12
N ALA A 89 -18.49 3.26 2.99
CA ALA A 89 -18.47 4.13 4.17
C ALA A 89 -18.49 5.63 3.80
N ALA A 90 -17.98 5.99 2.62
CA ALA A 90 -18.04 7.33 2.07
C ALA A 90 -19.35 7.63 1.28
N GLY A 91 -20.35 6.74 1.32
CA GLY A 91 -21.64 6.92 0.65
C GLY A 91 -21.65 6.58 -0.85
N LEU A 92 -20.64 5.92 -1.38
CA LEU A 92 -20.55 5.56 -2.78
C LEU A 92 -21.17 4.18 -3.06
N ARG A 93 -21.75 4.02 -4.26
CA ARG A 93 -22.32 2.75 -4.74
C ARG A 93 -21.24 1.91 -5.42
N VAL A 94 -20.74 0.88 -4.73
CA VAL A 94 -19.76 -0.06 -5.30
C VAL A 94 -20.45 -1.05 -6.23
N ALA A 95 -20.13 -0.99 -7.51
CA ALA A 95 -20.64 -1.88 -8.55
C ALA A 95 -19.78 -3.14 -8.72
N THR A 96 -18.44 -3.01 -8.53
CA THR A 96 -17.52 -4.14 -8.69
C THR A 96 -16.42 -4.06 -7.65
N THR A 97 -16.05 -5.22 -7.09
CA THR A 97 -14.89 -5.38 -6.20
C THR A 97 -13.93 -6.37 -6.85
N GLY A 98 -12.71 -5.93 -7.12
CA GLY A 98 -11.66 -6.75 -7.72
C GLY A 98 -10.87 -7.57 -6.69
N PRO A 99 -9.87 -8.35 -7.16
CA PRO A 99 -9.11 -9.30 -6.35
C PRO A 99 -7.96 -8.65 -5.54
N GLY A 100 -7.84 -7.32 -5.55
CA GLY A 100 -6.81 -6.60 -4.78
C GLY A 100 -5.78 -5.84 -5.62
N THR A 101 -5.73 -6.05 -6.93
CA THR A 101 -4.84 -5.34 -7.86
C THR A 101 -5.64 -4.65 -8.97
N ALA A 102 -5.14 -3.52 -9.48
CA ALA A 102 -5.79 -2.81 -10.58
C ALA A 102 -5.83 -3.67 -11.86
N GLN A 103 -4.73 -4.35 -12.18
CA GLN A 103 -4.69 -5.25 -13.33
C GLN A 103 -5.72 -6.38 -13.20
N GLY A 104 -5.76 -7.07 -12.04
CA GLY A 104 -6.74 -8.13 -11.81
C GLY A 104 -8.19 -7.66 -11.87
N LEU A 105 -8.47 -6.43 -11.42
CA LEU A 105 -9.80 -5.83 -11.58
C LEU A 105 -10.17 -5.67 -13.06
N PHE A 106 -9.27 -5.09 -13.87
CA PHE A 106 -9.54 -4.88 -15.30
C PHE A 106 -9.54 -6.18 -16.10
N ASP A 107 -8.76 -7.18 -15.72
CA ASP A 107 -8.81 -8.51 -16.33
C ASP A 107 -10.17 -9.20 -16.06
N ALA A 108 -10.75 -8.97 -14.87
CA ALA A 108 -12.07 -9.53 -14.51
C ALA A 108 -13.27 -8.75 -15.09
N LEU A 109 -13.10 -7.44 -15.38
CA LEU A 109 -14.18 -6.61 -15.90
C LEU A 109 -14.55 -6.92 -17.37
N ALA A 110 -13.82 -7.80 -18.05
CA ALA A 110 -13.91 -8.03 -19.49
C ALA A 110 -13.77 -6.71 -20.30
N SER A 111 -13.53 -6.78 -21.61
CA SER A 111 -13.26 -5.59 -22.42
C SER A 111 -14.35 -4.52 -22.27
N ARG A 112 -14.01 -3.41 -21.62
CA ARG A 112 -14.84 -2.21 -21.50
C ARG A 112 -14.35 -1.11 -22.44
N GLY A 113 -14.10 -1.52 -23.69
CA GLY A 113 -13.68 -0.57 -24.72
C GLY A 113 -14.67 0.58 -24.86
N GLY A 114 -14.15 1.81 -24.76
CA GLY A 114 -14.92 3.03 -24.89
C GLY A 114 -15.49 3.61 -23.59
N GLU A 115 -15.46 2.90 -22.45
CA GLU A 115 -15.86 3.49 -21.17
C GLU A 115 -14.85 4.54 -20.72
N ARG A 116 -15.36 5.70 -20.33
CA ARG A 116 -14.55 6.79 -19.74
C ARG A 116 -14.67 6.77 -18.23
N ILE A 117 -13.59 6.41 -17.57
CA ILE A 117 -13.56 6.13 -16.13
C ILE A 117 -12.75 7.20 -15.41
N LEU A 118 -13.37 7.91 -14.46
CA LEU A 118 -12.65 8.81 -13.56
C LEU A 118 -11.88 7.99 -12.53
N TRP A 119 -10.56 8.12 -12.51
CA TRP A 119 -9.71 7.41 -11.56
C TRP A 119 -9.26 8.33 -10.43
N LEU A 120 -9.93 8.30 -9.26
CA LEU A 120 -9.43 8.97 -8.06
C LEU A 120 -8.24 8.17 -7.50
N CYS A 121 -7.07 8.79 -7.51
CA CYS A 121 -5.81 8.12 -7.24
C CYS A 121 -4.89 8.90 -6.30
N GLY A 122 -3.78 8.30 -5.92
CA GLY A 122 -2.66 9.00 -5.32
C GLY A 122 -1.87 9.77 -6.36
N ARG A 123 -1.14 10.80 -5.93
CA ARG A 123 -0.19 11.53 -6.78
C ARG A 123 0.83 10.57 -7.40
N GLU A 124 1.40 9.69 -6.60
CA GLU A 124 2.22 8.58 -7.05
C GLU A 124 1.34 7.36 -7.30
N ARG A 125 1.42 6.81 -8.50
CA ARG A 125 0.61 5.68 -8.93
C ARG A 125 1.39 4.74 -9.86
N THR A 126 1.00 3.48 -9.88
CA THR A 126 1.54 2.49 -10.82
C THR A 126 0.65 2.41 -12.05
N ALA A 127 1.27 2.39 -13.23
CA ALA A 127 0.56 2.14 -14.48
C ALA A 127 0.10 0.67 -14.56
N PHE A 128 -1.03 0.43 -15.20
CA PHE A 128 -1.58 -0.88 -15.54
C PHE A 128 -2.33 -0.78 -16.87
N ASP A 129 -2.67 -1.92 -17.47
CA ASP A 129 -3.45 -2.00 -18.71
C ASP A 129 -4.94 -1.90 -18.40
N ALA A 130 -5.57 -0.83 -18.84
CA ALA A 130 -7.00 -0.56 -18.66
C ALA A 130 -7.93 -1.30 -19.63
N ARG A 131 -7.42 -2.24 -20.42
CA ARG A 131 -8.19 -3.07 -21.36
C ARG A 131 -9.12 -2.27 -22.30
N GLY A 132 -8.63 -1.12 -22.78
CA GLY A 132 -9.35 -0.25 -23.71
C GLY A 132 -10.26 0.81 -23.06
N ALA A 133 -10.35 0.89 -21.76
CA ALA A 133 -11.03 1.99 -21.08
C ALA A 133 -10.20 3.28 -21.13
N ASP A 134 -10.87 4.43 -21.28
CA ASP A 134 -10.26 5.77 -21.17
C ASP A 134 -10.18 6.17 -19.69
N LEU A 135 -8.99 6.03 -19.09
CA LEU A 135 -8.77 6.40 -17.70
C LEU A 135 -8.37 7.87 -17.57
N VAL A 136 -9.17 8.63 -16.84
CA VAL A 136 -8.87 10.02 -16.48
C VAL A 136 -8.38 10.09 -15.03
N PRO A 137 -7.06 10.11 -14.77
CA PRO A 137 -6.53 10.11 -13.42
C PRO A 137 -6.68 11.48 -12.76
N LEU A 138 -7.22 11.49 -11.55
CA LEU A 138 -7.37 12.66 -10.71
C LEU A 138 -6.75 12.40 -9.32
N PRO A 139 -5.56 12.96 -9.04
CA PRO A 139 -4.92 12.81 -7.75
C PRO A 139 -5.69 13.53 -6.64
N VAL A 140 -6.16 12.81 -5.63
CA VAL A 140 -6.90 13.34 -4.48
C VAL A 140 -6.15 13.18 -3.16
N TYR A 141 -5.04 12.43 -3.16
CA TYR A 141 -4.15 12.32 -2.01
C TYR A 141 -2.70 12.13 -2.44
N ALA A 142 -1.78 12.35 -1.51
CA ALA A 142 -0.37 11.99 -1.64
C ALA A 142 0.09 11.23 -0.40
N ALA A 143 1.08 10.34 -0.56
CA ALA A 143 1.79 9.73 0.54
C ALA A 143 3.17 10.39 0.62
N ASP A 144 3.33 11.37 1.52
CA ASP A 144 4.59 12.11 1.66
C ASP A 144 5.51 11.41 2.67
N PRO A 145 6.85 11.46 2.46
CA PRO A 145 7.79 10.94 3.44
C PRO A 145 7.68 11.75 4.74
N VAL A 146 7.77 11.06 5.87
CA VAL A 146 7.83 11.65 7.20
C VAL A 146 9.12 11.24 7.89
N ASP A 147 9.52 11.98 8.93
CA ASP A 147 10.63 11.58 9.78
C ASP A 147 10.29 10.27 10.49
N PRO A 148 11.30 9.40 10.71
CA PRO A 148 11.08 8.15 11.41
C PRO A 148 10.51 8.41 12.81
N PRO A 149 9.54 7.60 13.28
CA PRO A 149 9.03 7.70 14.63
C PRO A 149 10.11 7.51 15.69
N PRO A 150 9.92 8.04 16.91
CA PRO A 150 10.78 7.73 18.05
C PRO A 150 10.95 6.22 18.21
N GLY A 151 12.18 5.78 18.52
CA GLY A 151 12.52 4.35 18.62
C GLY A 151 13.09 3.73 17.35
N TRP A 152 12.95 4.35 16.17
CA TRP A 152 13.53 3.86 14.93
C TRP A 152 15.02 3.51 15.07
N ALA A 153 15.82 4.47 15.56
CA ALA A 153 17.27 4.29 15.70
C ALA A 153 17.63 3.13 16.64
N ALA A 154 16.87 2.92 17.71
CA ALA A 154 17.07 1.81 18.63
C ALA A 154 16.75 0.45 17.99
N LEU A 155 15.63 0.37 17.25
CA LEU A 155 15.21 -0.86 16.57
C LEU A 155 16.18 -1.31 15.49
N ILE A 156 16.76 -0.38 14.72
CA ILE A 156 17.72 -0.72 13.65
C ILE A 156 19.15 -0.88 14.13
N ALA A 157 19.46 -0.61 15.39
CA ALA A 157 20.81 -0.77 15.95
C ALA A 157 21.21 -2.23 16.19
N ALA A 158 20.26 -3.15 16.21
CA ALA A 158 20.41 -4.59 16.42
C ALA A 158 19.75 -5.39 15.27
N PRO A 159 19.98 -6.71 15.19
CA PRO A 159 19.29 -7.55 14.20
C PRO A 159 17.77 -7.42 14.29
N ALA A 160 17.12 -7.19 13.15
CA ALA A 160 15.67 -7.04 13.02
C ALA A 160 15.22 -7.40 11.60
N VAL A 161 13.94 -7.71 11.44
CA VAL A 161 13.28 -7.89 10.13
C VAL A 161 12.55 -6.60 9.77
N VAL A 162 12.82 -6.00 8.61
CA VAL A 162 12.18 -4.77 8.14
C VAL A 162 11.34 -5.04 6.90
N MET A 163 10.03 -4.78 6.97
CA MET A 163 9.10 -5.01 5.86
C MET A 163 9.06 -3.81 4.90
N ALA A 164 9.28 -4.08 3.61
CA ALA A 164 9.20 -3.11 2.52
C ALA A 164 8.04 -3.42 1.57
N HIS A 165 6.91 -2.72 1.71
CA HIS A 165 5.69 -2.92 0.92
C HIS A 165 5.67 -2.18 -0.43
N SER A 166 6.76 -1.54 -0.83
CA SER A 166 6.90 -0.88 -2.12
C SER A 166 8.35 -0.53 -2.43
N ALA A 167 8.67 -0.34 -3.71
CA ALA A 167 10.01 0.11 -4.13
C ALA A 167 10.39 1.48 -3.54
N ARG A 168 9.42 2.40 -3.40
CA ARG A 168 9.64 3.71 -2.76
C ARG A 168 9.90 3.57 -1.26
N GLY A 169 9.15 2.69 -0.59
CA GLY A 169 9.36 2.34 0.82
C GLY A 169 10.72 1.72 1.05
N ALA A 170 11.10 0.75 0.21
CA ALA A 170 12.40 0.07 0.29
C ALA A 170 13.58 1.05 0.15
N ARG A 171 13.52 2.00 -0.78
CA ARG A 171 14.51 3.09 -0.89
C ARG A 171 14.58 3.93 0.38
N ARG A 172 13.43 4.38 0.88
CA ARG A 172 13.38 5.21 2.11
C ARG A 172 13.94 4.47 3.32
N ILE A 173 13.64 3.17 3.47
CA ILE A 173 14.22 2.33 4.52
C ILE A 173 15.74 2.28 4.38
N ALA A 174 16.25 2.05 3.16
CA ALA A 174 17.68 1.99 2.89
C ALA A 174 18.40 3.29 3.23
N ASP A 175 17.82 4.44 2.85
CA ASP A 175 18.38 5.76 3.15
C ASP A 175 18.47 6.00 4.66
N LEU A 176 17.41 5.65 5.40
CA LEU A 176 17.33 5.87 6.85
C LEU A 176 18.13 4.86 7.68
N ALA A 177 18.25 3.62 7.21
CA ALA A 177 19.00 2.58 7.88
C ALA A 177 20.52 2.76 7.68
N GLY A 178 20.95 3.33 6.55
CA GLY A 178 22.36 3.62 6.29
C GLY A 178 23.27 2.40 6.51
N ALA A 179 24.29 2.52 7.35
CA ALA A 179 25.22 1.44 7.69
C ALA A 179 24.59 0.33 8.55
N ALA A 180 23.47 0.58 9.22
CA ALA A 180 22.77 -0.42 10.03
C ALA A 180 22.17 -1.56 9.19
N ARG A 181 21.99 -1.37 7.86
CA ARG A 181 21.49 -2.40 6.94
C ARG A 181 22.19 -3.76 7.09
N LYS A 182 23.47 -3.77 7.41
CA LYS A 182 24.28 -5.00 7.57
C LYS A 182 23.78 -5.94 8.67
N HIS A 183 22.95 -5.47 9.60
CA HIS A 183 22.35 -6.28 10.67
C HIS A 183 20.90 -6.62 10.40
N LEU A 184 20.29 -5.99 9.39
CA LEU A 184 18.86 -6.09 9.13
C LEU A 184 18.57 -7.11 8.02
N THR A 185 17.50 -7.86 8.20
CA THR A 185 16.88 -8.64 7.13
C THR A 185 15.81 -7.79 6.46
N LEU A 186 15.97 -7.50 5.17
CA LEU A 186 14.94 -6.84 4.38
C LEU A 186 13.93 -7.86 3.87
N LEU A 187 12.67 -7.77 4.29
CA LEU A 187 11.57 -8.54 3.71
C LEU A 187 10.82 -7.66 2.71
N ALA A 188 11.03 -7.88 1.44
CA ALA A 188 10.45 -7.10 0.35
C ALA A 188 9.22 -7.77 -0.27
N ILE A 189 8.18 -6.99 -0.55
CA ILE A 189 6.93 -7.47 -1.17
C ILE A 189 7.14 -7.98 -2.61
N SER A 190 8.23 -7.62 -3.27
CA SER A 190 8.52 -7.99 -4.66
C SER A 190 9.98 -7.79 -5.01
N VAL A 191 10.44 -8.43 -6.10
CA VAL A 191 11.77 -8.22 -6.70
C VAL A 191 12.06 -6.73 -6.94
N LYS A 192 11.08 -5.98 -7.45
CA LYS A 192 11.20 -4.53 -7.69
C LYS A 192 11.47 -3.75 -6.40
N ALA A 193 10.84 -4.14 -5.29
CA ALA A 193 11.07 -3.52 -3.99
C ALA A 193 12.47 -3.88 -3.44
N ALA A 194 12.87 -5.14 -3.52
CA ALA A 194 14.20 -5.58 -3.11
C ALA A 194 15.32 -4.86 -3.90
N SER A 195 15.20 -4.80 -5.23
CA SER A 195 16.16 -4.10 -6.09
C SER A 195 16.25 -2.60 -5.75
N ALA A 196 15.13 -1.97 -5.41
CA ALA A 196 15.09 -0.55 -5.07
C ALA A 196 15.78 -0.22 -3.73
N ALA A 197 15.91 -1.18 -2.83
CA ALA A 197 16.61 -1.03 -1.56
C ALA A 197 18.15 -1.01 -1.71
N GLY A 198 18.66 -1.50 -2.84
CA GLY A 198 20.10 -1.60 -3.10
C GLY A 198 20.81 -2.64 -2.19
N PRO A 199 22.14 -2.71 -2.26
CA PRO A 199 22.94 -3.70 -1.52
C PRO A 199 23.22 -3.30 -0.08
N GLY A 200 23.88 -4.18 0.65
CA GLY A 200 24.44 -3.92 1.99
C GLY A 200 23.54 -4.37 3.15
N TRP A 201 22.52 -5.18 2.87
CA TRP A 201 21.67 -5.82 3.87
C TRP A 201 22.34 -7.06 4.44
N GLY A 202 22.03 -7.40 5.71
CA GLY A 202 22.45 -8.67 6.31
C GLY A 202 21.84 -9.86 5.57
N ASP A 203 20.54 -9.75 5.24
CA ASP A 203 19.84 -10.69 4.37
C ASP A 203 18.72 -9.97 3.59
N VAL A 204 18.30 -10.54 2.46
CA VAL A 204 17.19 -10.03 1.63
C VAL A 204 16.26 -11.16 1.26
N CYS A 205 15.04 -11.10 1.78
CA CYS A 205 13.97 -12.03 1.46
C CYS A 205 12.90 -11.33 0.61
N ILE A 206 12.37 -12.05 -0.38
CA ILE A 206 11.30 -11.58 -1.25
C ILE A 206 10.07 -12.42 -0.99
N SER A 207 8.93 -11.77 -0.77
CA SER A 207 7.66 -12.47 -0.55
C SER A 207 7.25 -13.29 -1.77
N GLU A 208 6.78 -14.50 -1.55
CA GLU A 208 6.30 -15.41 -2.60
C GLU A 208 5.06 -14.84 -3.32
N GLN A 209 4.21 -14.11 -2.58
CA GLN A 209 3.05 -13.41 -3.11
C GLN A 209 3.13 -11.93 -2.72
N PRO A 210 2.69 -11.00 -3.60
CA PRO A 210 2.75 -9.56 -3.34
C PRO A 210 1.60 -9.08 -2.44
N ASP A 211 1.35 -9.78 -1.35
CA ASP A 211 0.33 -9.45 -0.37
C ASP A 211 0.87 -9.51 1.07
N ASP A 212 0.12 -8.91 1.97
CA ASP A 212 0.52 -8.73 3.35
C ASP A 212 0.46 -10.04 4.17
N ALA A 213 -0.40 -10.99 3.80
CA ALA A 213 -0.52 -12.26 4.49
C ALA A 213 0.71 -13.15 4.22
N ALA A 214 1.15 -13.23 2.96
CA ALA A 214 2.36 -13.93 2.58
C ALA A 214 3.61 -13.31 3.23
N MET A 215 3.69 -11.97 3.25
CA MET A 215 4.78 -11.27 3.95
C MET A 215 4.80 -11.58 5.45
N LEU A 216 3.65 -11.62 6.13
CA LEU A 216 3.57 -11.94 7.55
C LEU A 216 3.93 -13.39 7.84
N ALA A 217 3.51 -14.35 7.00
CA ALA A 217 3.90 -15.75 7.14
C ALA A 217 5.43 -15.92 7.03
N GLN A 218 6.04 -15.23 6.08
CA GLN A 218 7.50 -15.24 5.90
C GLN A 218 8.22 -14.50 7.03
N ALA A 219 7.68 -13.36 7.51
CA ALA A 219 8.21 -12.65 8.67
C ALA A 219 8.23 -13.54 9.92
N HIS A 220 7.16 -14.33 10.12
CA HIS A 220 7.09 -15.28 11.23
C HIS A 220 8.24 -16.29 11.17
N ALA A 221 8.50 -16.87 10.00
CA ALA A 221 9.62 -17.79 9.83
C ALA A 221 11.00 -17.14 10.06
N LEU A 222 11.15 -15.86 9.64
CA LEU A 222 12.41 -15.12 9.80
C LEU A 222 12.66 -14.69 11.26
N CYS A 223 11.60 -14.25 11.97
CA CYS A 223 11.72 -13.77 13.35
C CYS A 223 11.94 -14.91 14.36
N HIS A 224 11.54 -16.15 14.02
CA HIS A 224 11.66 -17.34 14.87
C HIS A 224 12.69 -18.35 14.35
N LYS A 225 13.56 -17.99 13.39
CA LYS A 225 14.69 -18.87 13.02
C LYS A 225 15.53 -19.14 14.25
N GLU A 226 15.57 -20.41 14.67
CA GLU A 226 16.63 -20.92 15.54
C GLU A 226 17.93 -20.93 14.73
N GLU A 227 19.03 -20.39 15.32
CA GLU A 227 20.37 -20.54 14.76
C GLU A 227 20.83 -22.00 14.79
#